data_5f40a7546abbc3508181c5ce7a38d1ee
#
_entry.id   5f40a7546abbc3508181c5ce7a38d1ee
#
_cell.length_a   1.000
_cell.length_b   1.000
_cell.length_c   1.000
_cell.angle_alpha   90.00
_cell.angle_beta   90.00
_cell.angle_gamma   90.00
#
_symmetry.space_group_name_H-M   'P 1'
#
loop_
_entity.id
_entity.type
_entity.pdbx_description
1 polymer ?
#
loop_
_entity_poly.entity_id
_entity_poly.type
_entity_poly.pdbx_seq_one_letter_code
_entity_poly.pdbx_strand_id
1 'polypeptide(L)'
;MCRLLGYCARDETALADLIGDDALGQLIALSELHRDGWGMAWYEGSEPVIRKSPLRADEPEFEKLARQPLGDLGLVHLRWATPGLSVINENTHPFRYGPYVFAHNGAVHPQHRLGEILPPSWEAQVGGTTESERYLLLIMSRLQENGGDVVAATADAASAIERRFAPNSLNAILLGPRYMYGISWHDRAKVPEAKLRERGYEDRPDEIACYFDLAYLAGPDAVVVASSGWSQAGWTPLPNRHVLVVERTTLDTQVRSLEPQ
;
A
#
# COMPACT_ATOMS: atom_id res chain seq x y z
N MET A 1 -8.82 8.15 -2.98
CA MET A 1 -7.50 7.62 -2.56
C MET A 1 -7.70 6.59 -1.48
N CYS A 2 -6.80 5.66 -1.37
CA CYS A 2 -6.99 4.33 -0.79
C CYS A 2 -6.62 4.21 0.70
N ARG A 3 -6.78 3.03 1.30
CA ARG A 3 -6.23 2.66 2.60
C ARG A 3 -5.30 1.46 2.44
N LEU A 4 -4.21 1.49 3.18
CA LEU A 4 -3.16 0.47 3.18
C LEU A 4 -3.00 -0.12 4.57
N LEU A 5 -2.79 -1.41 4.65
CA LEU A 5 -2.31 -2.11 5.83
C LEU A 5 -1.37 -3.22 5.38
N GLY A 6 -0.19 -3.33 5.97
CA GLY A 6 0.72 -4.45 5.80
C GLY A 6 1.09 -5.04 7.15
N TYR A 7 1.38 -6.32 7.20
CA TYR A 7 1.81 -6.99 8.41
C TYR A 7 2.89 -8.03 8.14
N CYS A 8 3.71 -8.23 9.14
CA CYS A 8 4.67 -9.32 9.23
C CYS A 8 4.56 -9.90 10.64
N ALA A 9 4.38 -11.21 10.79
CA ALA A 9 4.16 -11.89 12.06
C ALA A 9 5.05 -13.12 12.18
N ARG A 10 5.25 -13.66 13.41
CA ARG A 10 6.04 -14.86 13.63
C ARG A 10 5.38 -16.10 13.05
N ASP A 11 4.07 -16.16 13.16
CA ASP A 11 3.26 -17.30 12.76
C ASP A 11 2.12 -16.83 11.84
N GLU A 12 1.53 -17.77 11.12
CA GLU A 12 0.29 -17.50 10.37
C GLU A 12 -0.78 -16.93 11.31
N THR A 13 -1.34 -15.80 10.91
CA THR A 13 -2.25 -15.05 11.78
C THR A 13 -3.42 -14.47 10.99
N ALA A 14 -4.53 -14.21 11.69
CA ALA A 14 -5.65 -13.50 11.12
C ALA A 14 -5.45 -11.98 11.30
N LEU A 15 -5.93 -11.20 10.33
CA LEU A 15 -5.92 -9.75 10.44
C LEU A 15 -6.66 -9.28 11.70
N ALA A 16 -7.78 -9.93 12.03
CA ALA A 16 -8.57 -9.66 13.24
C ALA A 16 -7.75 -9.79 14.53
N ASP A 17 -6.88 -10.81 14.59
CA ASP A 17 -6.04 -11.05 15.76
C ASP A 17 -4.92 -10.00 15.89
N LEU A 18 -4.43 -9.49 14.75
CA LEU A 18 -3.36 -8.49 14.71
C LEU A 18 -3.81 -7.09 15.15
N ILE A 19 -5.00 -6.68 14.72
CA ILE A 19 -5.48 -5.30 14.97
C ILE A 19 -6.64 -5.21 15.96
N GLY A 20 -7.25 -6.35 16.31
CA GLY A 20 -8.43 -6.45 17.17
C GLY A 20 -9.75 -6.23 16.42
N ASP A 21 -10.85 -6.76 16.98
CA ASP A 21 -12.18 -6.71 16.36
C ASP A 21 -12.69 -5.27 16.16
N ASP A 22 -12.47 -4.39 17.13
CA ASP A 22 -12.91 -2.99 17.02
C ASP A 22 -12.21 -2.26 15.84
N ALA A 23 -10.91 -2.44 15.69
CA ALA A 23 -10.15 -1.84 14.61
C ALA A 23 -10.49 -2.48 13.26
N LEU A 24 -10.74 -3.80 13.22
CA LEU A 24 -11.24 -4.46 12.01
C LEU A 24 -12.61 -3.89 11.60
N GLY A 25 -13.53 -3.72 12.56
CA GLY A 25 -14.82 -3.09 12.31
C GLY A 25 -14.69 -1.68 11.74
N GLN A 26 -13.78 -0.86 12.29
CA GLN A 26 -13.49 0.48 11.75
C GLN A 26 -12.88 0.43 10.35
N LEU A 27 -11.97 -0.51 10.08
CA LEU A 27 -11.38 -0.71 8.76
C LEU A 27 -12.45 -1.10 7.72
N ILE A 28 -13.35 -2.02 8.06
CA ILE A 28 -14.48 -2.40 7.20
C ILE A 28 -15.40 -1.20 6.96
N ALA A 29 -15.72 -0.42 7.99
CA ALA A 29 -16.56 0.77 7.86
C ALA A 29 -15.94 1.83 6.91
N LEU A 30 -14.61 1.92 6.82
CA LEU A 30 -13.94 2.78 5.84
C LEU A 30 -14.28 2.41 4.39
N SER A 31 -14.79 1.20 4.11
CA SER A 31 -15.23 0.80 2.77
C SER A 31 -16.41 1.65 2.25
N GLU A 32 -17.18 2.31 3.13
CA GLU A 32 -18.21 3.25 2.71
C GLU A 32 -17.62 4.47 1.98
N LEU A 33 -16.43 4.88 2.37
CA LEU A 33 -15.68 5.98 1.77
C LEU A 33 -14.78 5.47 0.62
N HIS A 34 -14.23 4.24 0.75
CA HIS A 34 -13.33 3.57 -0.18
C HIS A 34 -14.06 2.42 -0.89
N ARG A 35 -15.09 2.76 -1.68
CA ARG A 35 -16.09 1.82 -2.21
C ARG A 35 -15.74 1.16 -3.54
N ASP A 36 -14.56 1.42 -4.09
CA ASP A 36 -14.22 1.07 -5.48
C ASP A 36 -13.36 -0.20 -5.57
N GLY A 37 -13.43 -1.05 -4.54
CA GLY A 37 -12.76 -2.34 -4.48
C GLY A 37 -11.92 -2.56 -3.23
N TRP A 38 -11.57 -3.81 -3.01
CA TRP A 38 -10.62 -4.24 -1.99
C TRP A 38 -9.67 -5.30 -2.53
N GLY A 39 -8.58 -5.51 -1.83
CA GLY A 39 -7.72 -6.65 -2.07
C GLY A 39 -6.89 -7.00 -0.85
N MET A 40 -6.60 -8.29 -0.74
CA MET A 40 -5.70 -8.88 0.24
C MET A 40 -4.65 -9.70 -0.47
N ALA A 41 -3.46 -9.73 0.11
CA ALA A 41 -2.43 -10.69 -0.27
C ALA A 41 -1.75 -11.22 0.97
N TRP A 42 -1.31 -12.48 0.88
CA TRP A 42 -0.50 -13.14 1.90
C TRP A 42 0.45 -14.13 1.24
N TYR A 43 1.40 -14.62 2.00
CA TYR A 43 2.32 -15.63 1.51
C TYR A 43 2.00 -17.00 2.09
N GLU A 44 1.88 -17.99 1.20
CA GLU A 44 1.91 -19.41 1.52
C GLU A 44 3.32 -19.93 1.21
N GLY A 45 4.15 -20.05 2.22
CA GLY A 45 5.57 -20.30 2.05
C GLY A 45 6.28 -19.13 1.33
N SER A 46 6.79 -19.36 0.13
CA SER A 46 7.44 -18.33 -0.70
C SER A 46 6.55 -17.71 -1.77
N GLU A 47 5.34 -18.25 -1.96
CA GLU A 47 4.43 -17.84 -3.03
C GLU A 47 3.35 -16.90 -2.52
N PRO A 48 3.13 -15.75 -3.17
CA PRO A 48 2.05 -14.85 -2.81
C PRO A 48 0.71 -15.33 -3.36
N VAL A 49 -0.29 -15.34 -2.50
CA VAL A 49 -1.71 -15.54 -2.83
C VAL A 49 -2.40 -14.18 -2.82
N ILE A 50 -3.25 -13.92 -3.82
CA ILE A 50 -4.00 -12.67 -3.94
C ILE A 50 -5.49 -12.98 -4.03
N ARG A 51 -6.29 -12.24 -3.27
CA ARG A 51 -7.74 -12.13 -3.40
C ARG A 51 -8.11 -10.66 -3.51
N LYS A 52 -8.91 -10.33 -4.50
CA LYS A 52 -9.35 -8.96 -4.73
C LYS A 52 -10.70 -8.91 -5.44
N SER A 53 -11.45 -7.87 -5.17
CA SER A 53 -12.78 -7.64 -5.72
C SER A 53 -12.96 -6.17 -6.07
N PRO A 54 -13.66 -5.81 -7.15
CA PRO A 54 -14.04 -4.44 -7.43
C PRO A 54 -15.22 -3.97 -6.56
N LEU A 55 -15.75 -4.82 -5.69
CA LEU A 55 -16.83 -4.52 -4.75
C LEU A 55 -16.28 -3.91 -3.45
N ARG A 56 -17.16 -3.40 -2.60
CA ARG A 56 -16.79 -2.85 -1.28
C ARG A 56 -16.34 -3.95 -0.33
N ALA A 57 -15.49 -3.60 0.63
CA ALA A 57 -14.96 -4.54 1.63
C ALA A 57 -15.96 -4.90 2.76
N ASP A 58 -17.20 -4.44 2.68
CA ASP A 58 -18.30 -4.89 3.55
C ASP A 58 -18.98 -6.16 3.03
N GLU A 59 -18.47 -6.75 1.94
CA GLU A 59 -18.94 -8.06 1.47
C GLU A 59 -18.42 -9.21 2.35
N PRO A 60 -19.20 -10.32 2.47
CA PRO A 60 -18.87 -11.41 3.40
C PRO A 60 -17.49 -12.06 3.17
N GLU A 61 -16.99 -12.04 1.93
CA GLU A 61 -15.70 -12.64 1.60
C GLU A 61 -14.54 -11.90 2.26
N PHE A 62 -14.56 -10.56 2.30
CA PHE A 62 -13.53 -9.76 2.94
C PHE A 62 -13.44 -10.08 4.44
N GLU A 63 -14.56 -10.02 5.16
CA GLU A 63 -14.58 -10.28 6.60
C GLU A 63 -14.18 -11.73 6.90
N LYS A 64 -14.65 -12.69 6.10
CA LYS A 64 -14.26 -14.09 6.24
C LYS A 64 -12.75 -14.26 6.12
N LEU A 65 -12.11 -13.65 5.13
CA LEU A 65 -10.66 -13.71 4.94
C LEU A 65 -9.92 -12.99 6.07
N ALA A 66 -10.41 -11.83 6.51
CA ALA A 66 -9.79 -11.07 7.60
C ALA A 66 -9.77 -11.81 8.95
N ARG A 67 -10.66 -12.78 9.13
CA ARG A 67 -10.75 -13.62 10.34
C ARG A 67 -10.08 -14.99 10.22
N GLN A 68 -9.45 -15.30 9.08
CA GLN A 68 -8.71 -16.54 8.88
C GLN A 68 -7.21 -16.31 9.05
N PRO A 69 -6.47 -17.23 9.68
CA PRO A 69 -5.01 -17.21 9.65
C PRO A 69 -4.54 -17.58 8.24
N LEU A 70 -4.14 -16.58 7.45
CA LEU A 70 -3.81 -16.77 6.05
C LEU A 70 -2.31 -16.84 5.77
N GLY A 71 -1.49 -16.22 6.61
CA GLY A 71 -0.04 -16.22 6.46
C GLY A 71 0.64 -15.31 7.47
N ASP A 72 1.95 -15.42 7.55
CA ASP A 72 2.81 -14.62 8.43
C ASP A 72 3.22 -13.26 7.82
N LEU A 73 2.97 -13.07 6.53
CA LEU A 73 3.28 -11.86 5.80
C LEU A 73 2.12 -11.53 4.86
N GLY A 74 1.55 -10.33 4.97
CA GLY A 74 0.43 -9.94 4.14
C GLY A 74 0.17 -8.45 4.05
N LEU A 75 -0.75 -8.09 3.15
CA LEU A 75 -1.25 -6.72 3.02
C LEU A 75 -2.74 -6.68 2.70
N VAL A 76 -3.35 -5.56 3.05
CA VAL A 76 -4.75 -5.21 2.76
C VAL A 76 -4.81 -3.85 2.10
N HIS A 77 -5.70 -3.71 1.13
CA HIS A 77 -5.95 -2.48 0.43
C HIS A 77 -7.44 -2.22 0.27
N LEU A 78 -7.90 -1.03 0.64
CA LEU A 78 -9.23 -0.52 0.33
C LEU A 78 -9.12 0.55 -0.74
N ARG A 79 -9.83 0.35 -1.85
CA ARG A 79 -9.66 1.18 -3.05
C ARG A 79 -10.63 2.36 -3.08
N TRP A 80 -10.08 3.52 -3.40
CA TRP A 80 -10.79 4.65 -3.95
C TRP A 80 -10.18 4.95 -5.33
N ALA A 81 -10.91 4.63 -6.38
CA ALA A 81 -10.43 4.79 -7.75
C ALA A 81 -10.23 6.27 -8.09
N THR A 82 -9.15 6.57 -8.78
CA THR A 82 -8.94 7.89 -9.34
C THR A 82 -9.97 8.14 -10.45
N PRO A 83 -10.59 9.33 -10.54
CA PRO A 83 -11.57 9.64 -11.58
C PRO A 83 -11.04 9.30 -12.98
N GLY A 84 -11.86 8.58 -13.76
CA GLY A 84 -11.51 8.14 -15.11
C GLY A 84 -10.89 6.74 -15.19
N LEU A 85 -10.53 6.11 -14.06
CA LEU A 85 -10.10 4.72 -14.04
C LEU A 85 -11.30 3.78 -13.80
N SER A 86 -11.36 2.71 -14.59
CA SER A 86 -12.40 1.69 -14.46
C SER A 86 -12.28 0.93 -13.14
N VAL A 87 -13.42 0.61 -12.54
CA VAL A 87 -13.52 -0.24 -11.34
C VAL A 87 -13.65 -1.69 -11.81
N ILE A 88 -12.50 -2.31 -12.03
CA ILE A 88 -12.33 -3.69 -12.52
C ILE A 88 -11.19 -4.37 -11.77
N ASN A 89 -11.12 -5.69 -11.82
CA ASN A 89 -10.10 -6.48 -11.12
C ASN A 89 -8.66 -6.11 -11.55
N GLU A 90 -8.43 -5.89 -12.84
CA GLU A 90 -7.12 -5.55 -13.39
C GLU A 90 -6.58 -4.23 -12.82
N ASN A 91 -7.47 -3.32 -12.45
CA ASN A 91 -7.15 -2.02 -11.84
C ASN A 91 -7.22 -2.04 -10.30
N THR A 92 -7.60 -3.18 -9.69
CA THR A 92 -7.72 -3.32 -8.23
C THR A 92 -6.40 -3.85 -7.65
N HIS A 93 -5.91 -3.18 -6.60
CA HIS A 93 -4.74 -3.64 -5.84
C HIS A 93 -5.07 -4.94 -5.07
N PRO A 94 -4.05 -5.73 -4.70
CA PRO A 94 -2.64 -5.51 -5.00
C PRO A 94 -2.25 -5.96 -6.42
N PHE A 95 -1.12 -5.44 -6.88
CA PHE A 95 -0.43 -5.89 -8.10
C PHE A 95 0.68 -6.86 -7.75
N ARG A 96 1.03 -7.73 -8.69
CA ARG A 96 2.10 -8.73 -8.51
C ARG A 96 3.12 -8.66 -9.63
N TYR A 97 4.39 -8.79 -9.28
CA TYR A 97 5.47 -9.08 -10.21
C TYR A 97 6.42 -10.14 -9.61
N GLY A 98 6.44 -11.31 -10.23
CA GLY A 98 7.18 -12.45 -9.67
C GLY A 98 6.75 -12.76 -8.23
N PRO A 99 7.69 -12.80 -7.27
CA PRO A 99 7.36 -12.99 -5.86
C PRO A 99 6.95 -11.70 -5.13
N TYR A 100 6.98 -10.55 -5.78
CA TYR A 100 6.64 -9.27 -5.16
C TYR A 100 5.17 -8.93 -5.29
N VAL A 101 4.60 -8.35 -4.22
CA VAL A 101 3.21 -7.87 -4.17
C VAL A 101 3.20 -6.42 -3.71
N PHE A 102 2.36 -5.60 -4.32
CA PHE A 102 2.40 -4.16 -4.14
C PHE A 102 1.02 -3.54 -4.06
N ALA A 103 0.83 -2.63 -3.11
CA ALA A 103 -0.32 -1.75 -3.04
C ALA A 103 0.12 -0.30 -2.83
N HIS A 104 -0.52 0.63 -3.54
CA HIS A 104 -0.19 2.05 -3.57
C HIS A 104 -1.38 2.90 -3.14
N ASN A 105 -1.14 3.92 -2.34
CA ASN A 105 -2.11 4.96 -1.98
C ASN A 105 -1.60 6.32 -2.42
N GLY A 106 -2.07 6.78 -3.55
CA GLY A 106 -1.71 8.05 -4.12
C GLY A 106 -2.21 8.21 -5.55
N ALA A 107 -1.77 9.26 -6.21
CA ALA A 107 -2.03 9.51 -7.62
C ALA A 107 -0.85 10.24 -8.27
N VAL A 108 -0.50 9.82 -9.48
CA VAL A 108 0.47 10.47 -10.36
C VAL A 108 -0.29 11.02 -11.57
N HIS A 109 -0.17 12.30 -11.83
CA HIS A 109 -0.86 12.95 -12.93
C HIS A 109 0.10 13.50 -14.00
N PRO A 110 -0.26 13.34 -15.29
CA PRO A 110 -1.32 12.49 -15.86
C PRO A 110 -0.96 10.99 -15.76
N GLN A 111 -1.93 10.18 -15.39
CA GLN A 111 -1.72 8.75 -15.05
C GLN A 111 -1.05 7.93 -16.16
N HIS A 112 -1.52 8.11 -17.41
CA HIS A 112 -1.00 7.37 -18.58
C HIS A 112 0.45 7.70 -18.91
N ARG A 113 0.96 8.86 -18.47
CA ARG A 113 2.31 9.31 -18.80
C ARG A 113 3.40 8.65 -17.94
N LEU A 114 3.06 7.92 -16.88
CA LEU A 114 4.07 7.19 -16.12
C LEU A 114 4.81 6.15 -16.98
N GLY A 115 4.14 5.61 -18.01
CA GLY A 115 4.78 4.78 -19.02
C GLY A 115 5.93 5.43 -19.80
N GLU A 116 6.00 6.78 -19.83
CA GLU A 116 7.12 7.49 -20.52
C GLU A 116 8.48 7.31 -19.83
N ILE A 117 8.49 6.94 -18.55
CA ILE A 117 9.73 6.69 -17.79
C ILE A 117 9.96 5.20 -17.50
N LEU A 118 9.03 4.35 -17.92
CA LEU A 118 9.17 2.91 -17.82
C LEU A 118 9.82 2.37 -19.09
N PRO A 119 10.85 1.50 -19.00
CA PRO A 119 11.42 0.89 -20.19
C PRO A 119 10.36 0.13 -21.01
N PRO A 120 10.40 0.16 -22.34
CA PRO A 120 9.37 -0.45 -23.20
C PRO A 120 9.08 -1.93 -22.91
N SER A 121 10.10 -2.70 -22.55
CA SER A 121 9.96 -4.12 -22.18
C SER A 121 9.19 -4.33 -20.88
N TRP A 122 9.16 -3.32 -20.00
CA TRP A 122 8.41 -3.32 -18.77
C TRP A 122 6.98 -2.79 -18.96
N GLU A 123 6.81 -1.73 -19.76
CA GLU A 123 5.48 -1.23 -20.12
C GLU A 123 4.64 -2.30 -20.83
N ALA A 124 5.25 -3.17 -21.62
CA ALA A 124 4.58 -4.31 -22.27
C ALA A 124 4.03 -5.36 -21.29
N GLN A 125 4.38 -5.29 -20.01
CA GLN A 125 3.92 -6.21 -18.96
C GLN A 125 2.75 -5.65 -18.14
N VAL A 126 2.34 -4.41 -18.40
CA VAL A 126 1.20 -3.79 -17.71
C VAL A 126 -0.08 -4.49 -18.10
N GLY A 127 -0.81 -5.03 -17.12
CA GLY A 127 -2.06 -5.75 -17.33
C GLY A 127 -3.29 -4.86 -17.24
N GLY A 128 -3.22 -3.79 -16.43
CA GLY A 128 -4.29 -2.82 -16.24
C GLY A 128 -4.00 -1.47 -16.88
N THR A 129 -4.64 -0.43 -16.34
CA THR A 129 -4.47 0.95 -16.82
C THR A 129 -3.97 1.91 -15.73
N THR A 130 -3.64 1.39 -14.54
CA THR A 130 -3.28 2.23 -13.39
C THR A 130 -1.82 2.68 -13.43
N GLU A 131 -1.57 3.86 -12.91
CA GLU A 131 -0.23 4.34 -12.59
C GLU A 131 0.43 3.51 -11.48
N SER A 132 -0.36 2.91 -10.62
CA SER A 132 0.14 2.11 -9.49
C SER A 132 0.84 0.84 -9.94
N GLU A 133 0.32 0.15 -10.95
CA GLU A 133 0.98 -1.03 -11.53
C GLU A 133 2.29 -0.63 -12.22
N ARG A 134 2.29 0.50 -12.95
CA ARG A 134 3.50 1.05 -13.56
C ARG A 134 4.55 1.47 -12.52
N TYR A 135 4.11 1.97 -11.36
CA TYR A 135 5.02 2.29 -10.26
C TYR A 135 5.70 1.03 -9.72
N LEU A 136 4.95 -0.06 -9.50
CA LEU A 136 5.57 -1.36 -9.16
C LEU A 136 6.60 -1.77 -10.21
N LEU A 137 6.23 -1.77 -11.48
CA LEU A 137 7.12 -2.19 -12.57
C LEU A 137 8.36 -1.30 -12.68
N LEU A 138 8.24 0.00 -12.39
CA LEU A 138 9.39 0.90 -12.33
C LEU A 138 10.33 0.53 -11.18
N ILE A 139 9.80 0.25 -9.98
CA ILE A 139 10.62 -0.26 -8.86
C ILE A 139 11.33 -1.56 -9.27
N MET A 140 10.62 -2.49 -9.90
CA MET A 140 11.20 -3.78 -10.31
C MET A 140 12.27 -3.62 -11.40
N SER A 141 12.09 -2.67 -12.33
CA SER A 141 13.12 -2.37 -13.34
C SER A 141 14.40 -1.85 -12.69
N ARG A 142 14.28 -0.94 -11.70
CA ARG A 142 15.40 -0.42 -10.93
C ARG A 142 16.08 -1.48 -10.06
N LEU A 143 15.25 -2.37 -9.50
CA LEU A 143 15.74 -3.49 -8.70
C LEU A 143 16.64 -4.43 -9.52
N GLN A 144 16.27 -4.68 -10.76
CA GLN A 144 17.09 -5.47 -11.69
C GLN A 144 18.42 -4.76 -12.03
N GLU A 145 18.40 -3.43 -12.16
CA GLU A 145 19.58 -2.63 -12.51
C GLU A 145 20.57 -2.46 -11.34
N ASN A 146 20.09 -2.43 -10.10
CA ASN A 146 20.90 -2.11 -8.91
C ASN A 146 21.35 -3.33 -8.09
N GLY A 147 21.22 -4.54 -8.63
CA GLY A 147 21.68 -5.77 -7.96
C GLY A 147 20.83 -6.24 -6.78
N GLY A 148 19.57 -5.81 -6.70
CA GLY A 148 18.59 -6.37 -5.76
C GLY A 148 18.34 -5.54 -4.48
N ASP A 149 18.84 -4.31 -4.38
CA ASP A 149 18.50 -3.40 -3.26
C ASP A 149 17.13 -2.75 -3.50
N VAL A 150 16.11 -3.27 -2.80
CA VAL A 150 14.73 -2.78 -2.90
C VAL A 150 14.59 -1.34 -2.39
N VAL A 151 15.35 -0.95 -1.36
CA VAL A 151 15.27 0.41 -0.80
C VAL A 151 15.83 1.42 -1.80
N ALA A 152 17.00 1.13 -2.37
CA ALA A 152 17.60 1.98 -3.40
C ALA A 152 16.72 2.02 -4.66
N ALA A 153 16.15 0.89 -5.10
CA ALA A 153 15.23 0.83 -6.24
C ALA A 153 13.97 1.68 -6.02
N THR A 154 13.42 1.62 -4.82
CA THR A 154 12.23 2.41 -4.44
C THR A 154 12.56 3.91 -4.42
N ALA A 155 13.68 4.31 -3.81
CA ALA A 155 14.13 5.70 -3.76
C ALA A 155 14.35 6.28 -5.16
N ASP A 156 14.97 5.51 -6.06
CA ASP A 156 15.24 5.93 -7.43
C ASP A 156 13.95 6.05 -8.25
N ALA A 157 13.05 5.07 -8.13
CA ALA A 157 11.74 5.11 -8.79
C ALA A 157 10.89 6.30 -8.32
N ALA A 158 10.78 6.52 -7.00
CA ALA A 158 10.03 7.62 -6.43
C ALA A 158 10.60 8.98 -6.84
N SER A 159 11.92 9.14 -6.80
CA SER A 159 12.62 10.34 -7.26
C SER A 159 12.43 10.58 -8.76
N ALA A 160 12.45 9.54 -9.59
CA ALA A 160 12.20 9.64 -11.02
C ALA A 160 10.77 10.12 -11.32
N ILE A 161 9.78 9.60 -10.59
CA ILE A 161 8.39 10.04 -10.68
C ILE A 161 8.25 11.48 -10.24
N GLU A 162 8.82 11.86 -9.09
CA GLU A 162 8.69 13.23 -8.55
C GLU A 162 9.35 14.29 -9.45
N ARG A 163 10.50 13.97 -10.05
CA ARG A 163 11.18 14.91 -11.00
C ARG A 163 10.37 15.19 -12.27
N ARG A 164 9.56 14.25 -12.72
CA ARG A 164 8.86 14.36 -14.01
C ARG A 164 7.39 14.65 -13.89
N PHE A 165 6.81 14.24 -12.77
CA PHE A 165 5.40 14.39 -12.47
C PHE A 165 5.25 15.03 -11.09
N ALA A 166 4.06 15.47 -10.76
CA ALA A 166 3.77 16.06 -9.45
C ALA A 166 2.84 15.11 -8.64
N PRO A 167 3.34 13.96 -8.17
CA PRO A 167 2.51 13.06 -7.38
C PRO A 167 2.01 13.75 -6.12
N ASN A 168 0.83 13.38 -5.65
CA ASN A 168 0.38 13.78 -4.34
C ASN A 168 0.88 12.82 -3.25
N SER A 169 0.96 11.54 -3.56
CA SER A 169 1.54 10.51 -2.71
C SER A 169 2.04 9.34 -3.54
N LEU A 170 3.12 8.73 -3.08
CA LEU A 170 3.70 7.47 -3.53
C LEU A 170 3.74 6.47 -2.36
N ASN A 171 2.92 6.69 -1.33
CA ASN A 171 2.81 5.77 -0.21
C ASN A 171 2.42 4.37 -0.68
N ALA A 172 3.17 3.37 -0.22
CA ALA A 172 2.94 2.01 -0.68
C ALA A 172 3.34 0.98 0.38
N ILE A 173 2.81 -0.22 0.19
CA ILE A 173 3.34 -1.42 0.84
C ILE A 173 3.83 -2.34 -0.27
N LEU A 174 5.08 -2.74 -0.17
CA LEU A 174 5.71 -3.73 -1.03
C LEU A 174 6.09 -4.93 -0.17
N LEU A 175 5.59 -6.09 -0.54
CA LEU A 175 5.98 -7.37 0.06
C LEU A 175 6.93 -8.10 -0.89
N GLY A 176 7.99 -8.63 -0.35
CA GLY A 176 8.88 -9.59 -0.99
C GLY A 176 9.00 -10.86 -0.13
N PRO A 177 9.64 -11.93 -0.61
CA PRO A 177 9.68 -13.20 0.12
C PRO A 177 10.30 -13.12 1.52
N ARG A 178 11.21 -12.16 1.73
CA ARG A 178 11.97 -12.00 2.98
C ARG A 178 11.65 -10.74 3.75
N TYR A 179 11.02 -9.75 3.13
CA TYR A 179 10.85 -8.44 3.74
C TYR A 179 9.49 -7.83 3.41
N MET A 180 8.95 -7.11 4.38
CA MET A 180 7.91 -6.10 4.16
C MET A 180 8.54 -4.72 4.11
N TYR A 181 8.07 -3.89 3.18
CA TYR A 181 8.47 -2.49 3.02
C TYR A 181 7.25 -1.60 3.11
N GLY A 182 7.17 -0.77 4.16
CA GLY A 182 6.17 0.30 4.27
C GLY A 182 6.77 1.62 3.78
N ILE A 183 6.33 2.13 2.65
CA ILE A 183 6.91 3.28 1.95
C ILE A 183 6.06 4.52 2.27
N SER A 184 6.67 5.54 2.88
CA SER A 184 6.07 6.84 3.16
C SER A 184 6.73 7.90 2.28
N TRP A 185 6.01 8.38 1.25
CA TRP A 185 6.46 9.45 0.36
C TRP A 185 5.25 10.24 -0.14
N HIS A 186 5.04 11.43 0.39
CA HIS A 186 3.87 12.22 0.05
C HIS A 186 4.12 13.74 0.18
N ASP A 187 3.21 14.51 -0.41
CA ASP A 187 3.17 15.96 -0.27
C ASP A 187 1.85 16.35 0.44
N ARG A 188 1.95 16.76 1.70
CA ARG A 188 0.78 17.15 2.50
C ARG A 188 0.01 18.33 1.89
N ALA A 189 0.69 19.22 1.17
CA ALA A 189 0.04 20.34 0.49
C ALA A 189 -0.87 19.91 -0.66
N LYS A 190 -0.74 18.66 -1.11
CA LYS A 190 -1.55 18.07 -2.19
C LYS A 190 -2.64 17.10 -1.69
N VAL A 191 -2.97 17.12 -0.41
CA VAL A 191 -4.15 16.41 0.09
C VAL A 191 -5.39 16.99 -0.62
N PRO A 192 -6.21 16.18 -1.28
CA PRO A 192 -7.36 16.69 -2.04
C PRO A 192 -8.56 16.95 -1.14
N GLU A 193 -8.45 17.92 -0.24
CA GLU A 193 -9.43 18.20 0.81
C GLU A 193 -10.86 18.33 0.27
N ALA A 194 -11.08 19.08 -0.83
CA ALA A 194 -12.41 19.25 -1.40
C ALA A 194 -13.06 17.90 -1.77
N LYS A 195 -12.29 17.01 -2.43
CA LYS A 195 -12.77 15.68 -2.80
C LYS A 195 -12.99 14.77 -1.59
N LEU A 196 -12.19 14.93 -0.53
CA LEU A 196 -12.37 14.21 0.71
C LEU A 196 -13.68 14.61 1.38
N ARG A 197 -13.95 15.92 1.49
CA ARG A 197 -15.21 16.43 2.04
C ARG A 197 -16.41 15.93 1.25
N GLU A 198 -16.39 16.01 -0.09
CA GLU A 198 -17.44 15.47 -0.97
C GLU A 198 -17.70 13.96 -0.78
N ARG A 199 -16.70 13.21 -0.29
CA ARG A 199 -16.80 11.74 -0.04
C ARG A 199 -17.22 11.37 1.36
N GLY A 200 -17.45 12.33 2.26
CA GLY A 200 -17.92 12.08 3.62
C GLY A 200 -16.86 12.29 4.72
N TYR A 201 -15.83 13.09 4.41
CA TYR A 201 -14.84 13.53 5.40
C TYR A 201 -15.11 14.95 5.92
N GLU A 202 -16.31 15.53 5.66
CA GLU A 202 -16.64 16.91 6.05
C GLU A 202 -16.50 17.16 7.54
N ASP A 203 -16.87 16.18 8.37
CA ASP A 203 -16.81 16.26 9.83
C ASP A 203 -15.54 15.62 10.43
N ARG A 204 -14.52 15.36 9.59
CA ARG A 204 -13.27 14.65 9.97
C ARG A 204 -12.01 15.44 9.64
N PRO A 205 -11.87 16.69 10.13
CA PRO A 205 -10.74 17.56 9.75
C PRO A 205 -9.38 16.95 10.14
N ASP A 206 -9.28 16.26 11.28
CA ASP A 206 -8.04 15.63 11.73
C ASP A 206 -7.64 14.47 10.82
N GLU A 207 -8.60 13.70 10.31
CA GLU A 207 -8.32 12.63 9.34
C GLU A 207 -7.89 13.18 7.98
N ILE A 208 -8.40 14.34 7.57
CA ILE A 208 -7.94 15.05 6.37
C ILE A 208 -6.49 15.52 6.56
N ALA A 209 -6.15 16.10 7.70
CA ALA A 209 -4.83 16.62 7.97
C ALA A 209 -3.73 15.52 7.94
N CYS A 210 -4.05 14.33 8.43
CA CYS A 210 -3.14 13.17 8.43
C CYS A 210 -3.44 12.14 7.33
N TYR A 211 -4.15 12.52 6.28
CA TYR A 211 -4.70 11.59 5.29
C TYR A 211 -3.65 10.69 4.62
N PHE A 212 -2.46 11.18 4.39
CA PHE A 212 -1.33 10.43 3.83
C PHE A 212 -0.41 9.83 4.89
N ASP A 213 -0.62 10.10 6.16
CA ASP A 213 0.30 9.61 7.17
C ASP A 213 0.23 8.07 7.26
N LEU A 214 1.39 7.47 7.40
CA LEU A 214 1.55 6.07 7.76
C LEU A 214 2.07 5.98 9.18
N ALA A 215 1.61 4.98 9.92
CA ALA A 215 2.13 4.64 11.23
C ALA A 215 2.38 3.12 11.30
N TYR A 216 3.22 2.69 12.22
CA TYR A 216 3.48 1.28 12.46
C TYR A 216 3.47 0.95 13.95
N LEU A 217 3.12 -0.28 14.26
CA LEU A 217 3.20 -0.89 15.58
C LEU A 217 4.16 -2.07 15.49
N ALA A 218 5.27 -2.00 16.23
CA ALA A 218 6.23 -3.08 16.33
C ALA A 218 6.09 -3.77 17.69
N GLY A 219 5.63 -5.01 17.68
CA GLY A 219 5.54 -5.87 18.84
C GLY A 219 6.49 -7.06 18.76
N PRO A 220 6.55 -7.90 19.81
CA PRO A 220 7.42 -9.06 19.84
C PRO A 220 7.01 -10.15 18.84
N ASP A 221 5.72 -10.22 18.49
CA ASP A 221 5.17 -11.30 17.68
C ASP A 221 4.68 -10.82 16.30
N ALA A 222 4.53 -9.50 16.09
CA ALA A 222 4.15 -8.94 14.82
C ALA A 222 4.56 -7.48 14.67
N VAL A 223 4.74 -7.07 13.41
CA VAL A 223 4.86 -5.67 13.00
C VAL A 223 3.76 -5.37 12.00
N VAL A 224 3.01 -4.29 12.26
CA VAL A 224 1.94 -3.82 11.39
C VAL A 224 2.24 -2.39 10.95
N VAL A 225 2.02 -2.07 9.68
CA VAL A 225 2.10 -0.70 9.15
C VAL A 225 0.80 -0.38 8.44
N ALA A 226 0.23 0.81 8.68
CA ALA A 226 -1.02 1.17 8.04
C ALA A 226 -1.16 2.69 7.82
N SER A 227 -2.05 3.04 6.89
CA SER A 227 -2.51 4.41 6.71
C SER A 227 -3.56 4.78 7.77
N SER A 228 -3.74 6.09 7.96
CA SER A 228 -4.71 6.68 8.90
C SER A 228 -6.18 6.32 8.58
N GLY A 229 -7.09 6.76 9.45
CA GLY A 229 -8.55 6.67 9.27
C GLY A 229 -9.24 5.68 10.21
N TRP A 230 -8.49 5.05 11.13
CA TRP A 230 -8.97 4.18 12.20
C TRP A 230 -8.05 4.31 13.42
N SER A 231 -8.48 3.75 14.57
CA SER A 231 -7.75 3.93 15.83
C SER A 231 -6.36 3.30 15.78
N GLN A 232 -5.32 4.10 16.01
CA GLN A 232 -3.92 3.71 16.01
C GLN A 232 -3.22 4.21 17.29
N ALA A 233 -3.90 4.08 18.43
CA ALA A 233 -3.32 4.48 19.71
C ALA A 233 -2.03 3.71 20.01
N GLY A 234 -0.96 4.44 20.33
CA GLY A 234 0.35 3.84 20.63
C GLY A 234 1.19 3.47 19.38
N TRP A 235 0.72 3.74 18.18
CA TRP A 235 1.50 3.51 16.96
C TRP A 235 2.56 4.60 16.77
N THR A 236 3.68 4.22 16.18
CA THR A 236 4.80 5.12 15.85
C THR A 236 4.59 5.70 14.45
N PRO A 237 4.56 7.04 14.28
CA PRO A 237 4.50 7.64 12.96
C PRO A 237 5.69 7.23 12.09
N LEU A 238 5.45 6.84 10.84
CA LEU A 238 6.50 6.63 9.86
C LEU A 238 6.84 7.96 9.20
N PRO A 239 8.09 8.47 9.34
CA PRO A 239 8.45 9.76 8.76
C PRO A 239 8.27 9.77 7.23
N ASN A 240 7.89 10.94 6.70
CA ASN A 240 7.81 11.12 5.25
C ASN A 240 9.20 10.94 4.60
N ARG A 241 9.25 10.44 3.37
CA ARG A 241 10.45 10.08 2.62
C ARG A 241 11.32 9.01 3.33
N HIS A 242 10.64 8.11 4.04
CA HIS A 242 11.26 6.96 4.69
C HIS A 242 10.57 5.67 4.30
N VAL A 243 11.28 4.57 4.50
CA VAL A 243 10.76 3.22 4.36
C VAL A 243 10.96 2.46 5.66
N LEU A 244 9.89 1.83 6.13
CA LEU A 244 9.93 0.80 7.16
C LEU A 244 10.33 -0.50 6.48
N VAL A 245 11.41 -1.12 6.90
CA VAL A 245 11.88 -2.43 6.44
C VAL A 245 11.73 -3.41 7.58
N VAL A 246 10.98 -4.48 7.37
CA VAL A 246 10.76 -5.55 8.35
C VAL A 246 11.23 -6.88 7.76
N GLU A 247 12.14 -7.54 8.43
CA GLU A 247 12.60 -8.88 8.05
C GLU A 247 11.56 -9.91 8.51
N ARG A 248 11.13 -10.77 7.58
CA ARG A 248 10.00 -11.69 7.78
C ARG A 248 10.21 -12.69 8.92
N THR A 249 11.42 -13.22 9.07
CA THR A 249 11.68 -14.32 10.02
C THR A 249 11.98 -13.80 11.42
N THR A 250 12.75 -12.71 11.51
CA THR A 250 13.22 -12.18 12.80
C THR A 250 12.35 -11.07 13.36
N LEU A 251 11.54 -10.43 12.49
CA LEU A 251 10.81 -9.18 12.73
C LEU A 251 11.74 -7.98 13.01
N ASP A 252 13.03 -8.10 12.67
CA ASP A 252 13.95 -6.98 12.73
C ASP A 252 13.42 -5.81 11.91
N THR A 253 13.26 -4.68 12.57
CA THR A 253 12.58 -3.51 12.03
C THR A 253 13.54 -2.34 11.94
N GLN A 254 13.64 -1.74 10.76
CA GLN A 254 14.46 -0.56 10.49
C GLN A 254 13.66 0.50 9.74
N VAL A 255 13.85 1.75 10.13
CA VAL A 255 13.37 2.91 9.36
C VAL A 255 14.56 3.52 8.63
N ARG A 256 14.50 3.58 7.30
CA ARG A 256 15.58 4.07 6.44
C ARG A 256 15.11 5.25 5.60
N SER A 257 15.97 6.25 5.40
CA SER A 257 15.68 7.36 4.48
C SER A 257 15.64 6.87 3.03
N LEU A 258 14.70 7.41 2.25
CA LEU A 258 14.60 7.27 0.81
C LEU A 258 15.20 8.49 0.07
N GLU A 259 15.71 9.49 0.79
CA GLU A 259 16.39 10.62 0.16
C GLU A 259 17.78 10.19 -0.32
N PRO A 260 18.22 10.68 -1.50
CA PRO A 260 19.59 10.46 -1.96
C PRO A 260 20.59 10.94 -0.92
N GLN A 261 21.59 10.12 -0.62
CA GLN A 261 22.72 10.53 0.22
C GLN A 261 23.66 11.43 -0.58
#